data_129f0892b5c1c77c329e3ea601695385
#
_entry.id   129f0892b5c1c77c329e3ea601695385
#
_cell.length_a   1.000
_cell.length_b   1.000
_cell.length_c   1.000
_cell.angle_alpha   90.00
_cell.angle_beta   90.00
_cell.angle_gamma   90.00
#
_symmetry.space_group_name_H-M   'P 1'
#
loop_
_entity.id
_entity.type
_entity.pdbx_description
1 polymer ?
#
loop_
_entity_poly.entity_id
_entity_poly.type
_entity_poly.pdbx_seq_one_letter_code
_entity_poly.pdbx_strand_id
1 'polypeptide(L)'
;MNKAMEQDIERILITKEELEEKVAELGRKISEDYADAKEDIVFIGVLKGCFVFMADLMRHVTVPCCMDFMAVSSYGSGTTSSGAVEITKDLREDIGGNHVIFV
;
A
#
# COMPACT_ATOMS: atom_id res chain seq x y z
N MET A 1 -16.44 10.18 7.52
CA MET A 1 -16.91 10.59 6.19
C MET A 1 -17.74 11.85 6.32
N ASN A 2 -17.65 12.72 5.33
CA ASN A 2 -18.45 13.96 5.31
C ASN A 2 -19.94 13.64 5.13
N LYS A 3 -20.79 14.23 5.98
CA LYS A 3 -22.25 14.00 5.93
C LYS A 3 -22.88 14.31 4.58
N ALA A 4 -22.34 15.30 3.87
CA ALA A 4 -22.84 15.64 2.54
C ALA A 4 -22.59 14.50 1.53
N MET A 5 -21.53 13.78 1.70
CA MET A 5 -21.21 12.61 0.84
C MET A 5 -22.04 11.39 1.20
N GLU A 6 -22.42 11.25 2.47
CA GLU A 6 -23.23 10.13 2.93
C GLU A 6 -24.58 10.05 2.24
N GLN A 7 -25.13 11.20 1.85
CA GLN A 7 -26.41 11.27 1.16
C GLN A 7 -26.39 10.62 -0.23
N ASP A 8 -25.21 10.50 -0.82
CA ASP A 8 -25.02 9.92 -2.15
C ASP A 8 -24.72 8.41 -2.09
N ILE A 9 -24.67 7.84 -0.89
CA ILE A 9 -24.35 6.44 -0.69
C ILE A 9 -25.64 5.64 -0.54
N GLU A 10 -25.82 4.69 -1.44
CA GLU A 10 -26.96 3.77 -1.37
C GLU A 10 -26.79 2.75 -0.23
N ARG A 11 -25.59 2.18 -0.12
CA ARG A 11 -25.30 1.16 0.87
C ARG A 11 -23.80 1.12 1.20
N ILE A 12 -23.47 0.94 2.46
CA ILE A 12 -22.09 0.72 2.91
C ILE A 12 -21.81 -0.76 2.84
N LEU A 13 -20.86 -1.16 2.00
CA LEU A 13 -20.46 -2.56 1.84
C LEU A 13 -19.48 -2.99 2.93
N ILE A 14 -18.54 -2.13 3.26
CA ILE A 14 -17.52 -2.35 4.29
C ILE A 14 -17.49 -1.10 5.16
N THR A 15 -17.67 -1.27 6.45
CA THR A 15 -17.67 -0.13 7.37
C THR A 15 -16.25 0.34 7.66
N LYS A 16 -16.13 1.56 8.14
CA LYS A 16 -14.86 2.13 8.60
C LYS A 16 -14.23 1.24 9.69
N GLU A 17 -15.05 0.78 10.62
CA GLU A 17 -14.61 -0.05 11.74
C GLU A 17 -14.08 -1.41 11.27
N GLU A 18 -14.77 -2.03 10.33
CA GLU A 18 -14.31 -3.29 9.72
C GLU A 18 -12.97 -3.09 9.02
N LEU A 19 -12.82 -1.98 8.31
CA LEU A 19 -11.60 -1.66 7.60
C LEU A 19 -10.43 -1.45 8.56
N GLU A 20 -10.64 -0.66 9.61
CA GLU A 20 -9.64 -0.40 10.64
C GLU A 20 -9.17 -1.67 11.32
N GLU A 21 -10.11 -2.56 11.64
CA GLU A 21 -9.81 -3.84 12.27
C GLU A 21 -8.94 -4.72 11.36
N LYS A 22 -9.28 -4.79 10.07
CA LYS A 22 -8.50 -5.58 9.10
C LYS A 22 -7.12 -5.03 8.85
N VAL A 23 -6.98 -3.73 8.77
CA VAL A 23 -5.67 -3.09 8.61
C VAL A 23 -4.79 -3.34 9.83
N ALA A 24 -5.36 -3.22 11.02
CA ALA A 24 -4.63 -3.51 12.26
C ALA A 24 -4.19 -4.98 12.33
N GLU A 25 -5.07 -5.90 11.96
CA GLU A 25 -4.77 -7.33 11.91
C GLU A 25 -3.63 -7.61 10.93
N LEU A 26 -3.68 -7.02 9.75
CA LEU A 26 -2.66 -7.18 8.72
C LEU A 26 -1.30 -6.65 9.19
N GLY A 27 -1.29 -5.48 9.80
CA GLY A 27 -0.06 -4.89 10.35
C GLY A 27 0.56 -5.75 11.42
N ARG A 28 -0.26 -6.31 12.30
CA ARG A 28 0.19 -7.22 13.35
C ARG A 28 0.78 -8.51 12.74
N LYS A 29 0.10 -9.07 11.75
CA LYS A 29 0.57 -10.30 11.09
C LYS A 29 1.92 -10.08 10.40
N ILE A 30 2.07 -8.97 9.70
CA ILE A 30 3.34 -8.61 9.06
C ILE A 30 4.44 -8.48 10.12
N SER A 31 4.13 -7.81 11.22
CA SER A 31 5.09 -7.62 12.32
C SER A 31 5.53 -8.94 12.93
N GLU A 32 4.61 -9.88 13.09
CA GLU A 32 4.92 -11.22 13.59
C GLU A 32 5.77 -12.02 12.60
N ASP A 33 5.41 -11.96 11.31
CA ASP A 33 6.11 -12.71 10.27
C ASP A 33 7.57 -12.26 10.10
N TYR A 34 7.86 -10.99 10.37
CA TYR A 34 9.18 -10.42 10.19
C TYR A 34 9.88 -10.05 11.51
N ALA A 35 9.37 -10.54 12.64
CA ALA A 35 9.92 -10.20 13.96
C ALA A 35 11.40 -10.55 14.10
N ASP A 36 11.84 -11.65 13.48
CA ASP A 36 13.21 -12.13 13.57
C ASP A 36 14.03 -11.86 12.29
N ALA A 37 13.51 -11.02 11.41
CA ALA A 37 14.20 -10.70 10.16
C ALA A 37 15.51 -9.96 10.45
N LYS A 38 16.58 -10.34 9.78
CA LYS A 38 17.91 -9.72 9.90
C LYS A 38 18.15 -8.67 8.83
N GLU A 39 17.49 -8.84 7.68
CA GLU A 39 17.57 -7.91 6.58
C GLU A 39 16.54 -6.80 6.77
N ASP A 40 16.80 -5.66 6.15
CA ASP A 40 15.87 -4.55 6.17
C ASP A 40 14.56 -4.90 5.49
N ILE A 41 13.48 -4.35 6.00
CA ILE A 41 12.14 -4.52 5.44
C ILE A 41 11.77 -3.21 4.76
N VAL A 42 11.43 -3.30 3.49
CA VAL A 42 11.05 -2.12 2.69
C VAL A 42 9.62 -2.31 2.20
N PHE A 43 8.76 -1.38 2.58
CA PHE A 43 7.40 -1.30 2.04
C PHE A 43 7.43 -0.41 0.82
N ILE A 44 6.98 -0.94 -0.30
CA ILE A 44 6.92 -0.18 -1.55
C ILE A 44 5.46 0.06 -1.91
N GLY A 45 5.07 1.31 -1.88
CA GLY A 45 3.75 1.73 -2.30
C GLY A 45 3.73 2.10 -3.77
N VAL A 46 2.78 1.56 -4.50
CA VAL A 46 2.59 1.92 -5.90
C VAL A 46 1.56 3.03 -5.99
N LEU A 47 2.02 4.24 -6.33
CA LEU A 47 1.20 5.45 -6.37
C LEU A 47 0.19 5.36 -7.54
N LYS A 48 -0.94 6.00 -7.44
CA LYS A 48 -1.37 6.85 -6.31
C LYS A 48 -2.31 6.10 -5.34
N GLY A 49 -2.96 5.04 -5.79
CA GLY A 49 -4.03 4.37 -5.04
C GLY A 49 -3.62 3.84 -3.67
N CYS A 50 -2.34 3.59 -3.46
CA CYS A 50 -1.85 2.98 -2.23
C CYS A 50 -1.74 3.95 -1.04
N PHE A 51 -1.75 5.27 -1.26
CA PHE A 51 -1.20 6.19 -0.25
C PHE A 51 -1.96 6.18 1.08
N VAL A 52 -3.29 6.12 1.05
CA VAL A 52 -4.09 6.10 2.29
C VAL A 52 -3.91 4.77 3.02
N PHE A 53 -4.04 3.67 2.31
CA PHE A 53 -3.86 2.34 2.87
C PHE A 53 -2.45 2.16 3.45
N MET A 54 -1.44 2.59 2.71
CA MET A 54 -0.04 2.53 3.15
C MET A 54 0.14 3.27 4.48
N ALA A 55 -0.40 4.48 4.59
CA ALA A 55 -0.32 5.27 5.81
C ALA A 55 -1.00 4.58 7.00
N ASP A 56 -2.17 4.03 6.77
CA ASP A 56 -2.92 3.35 7.82
C ASP A 56 -2.23 2.05 8.25
N LEU A 57 -1.74 1.27 7.28
CA LEU A 57 -1.03 0.03 7.55
C LEU A 57 0.23 0.26 8.38
N MET A 58 1.03 1.26 8.00
CA MET A 58 2.30 1.52 8.66
C MET A 58 2.15 1.87 10.14
N ARG A 59 1.01 2.42 10.55
CA ARG A 59 0.74 2.69 11.97
C ARG A 59 0.63 1.41 12.81
N HIS A 60 0.41 0.28 12.16
CA HIS A 60 0.22 -1.01 12.84
C HIS A 60 1.41 -1.95 12.68
N VAL A 61 2.44 -1.53 11.98
CA VAL A 61 3.69 -2.29 11.84
C VAL A 61 4.64 -1.88 12.94
N THR A 62 5.07 -2.85 13.74
CA THR A 62 5.89 -2.60 14.95
C THR A 62 7.34 -3.00 14.78
N VAL A 63 7.70 -3.61 13.66
CA VAL A 63 9.09 -3.95 13.35
C VAL A 63 9.77 -2.81 12.64
N PRO A 64 11.10 -2.65 12.80
CA PRO A 64 11.85 -1.63 12.05
C PRO A 64 11.71 -1.85 10.55
N CYS A 65 11.37 -0.80 9.84
CA CYS A 65 11.16 -0.87 8.40
C CYS A 65 11.30 0.53 7.79
N CYS A 66 11.36 0.57 6.49
CA CYS A 66 11.31 1.83 5.74
C CYS A 66 10.26 1.75 4.65
N MET A 67 9.92 2.91 4.10
CA MET A 67 8.95 3.04 3.03
C MET A 67 9.57 3.70 1.84
N ASP A 68 9.17 3.27 0.67
CA ASP A 68 9.46 3.96 -0.57
C ASP A 68 8.25 3.87 -1.49
N PHE A 69 8.25 4.68 -2.52
CA PHE A 69 7.13 4.75 -3.47
C PHE A 69 7.64 4.71 -4.88
N MET A 70 6.87 4.05 -5.72
CA MET A 70 7.09 4.09 -7.15
C MET A 70 5.77 4.42 -7.85
N ALA A 71 5.87 4.93 -9.04
CA ALA A 71 4.71 5.21 -9.87
C ALA A 71 4.91 4.57 -11.23
N VAL A 72 3.85 3.94 -11.71
CA VAL A 72 3.85 3.28 -13.00
C VAL A 72 2.62 3.71 -13.78
N SER A 73 2.73 3.70 -15.11
CA SER A 73 1.59 3.92 -16.00
C SER A 73 1.63 2.91 -17.13
N SER A 74 0.45 2.51 -17.59
CA SER A 74 0.39 1.67 -18.78
C SER A 74 0.69 2.52 -20.01
N TYR A 75 1.45 1.93 -20.94
CA TYR A 75 1.80 2.57 -22.21
C TYR A 75 0.65 2.45 -23.20
N GLY A 76 0.29 3.56 -23.83
CA GLY A 76 -0.74 3.59 -24.87
C GLY A 76 -1.97 4.40 -24.46
N SER A 77 -2.62 4.98 -25.47
CA SER A 77 -3.88 5.70 -25.30
C SER A 77 -5.03 4.77 -25.66
N GLY A 78 -5.97 4.62 -24.78
CA GLY A 78 -7.16 3.83 -25.00
C GLY A 78 -7.49 2.88 -23.88
N THR A 79 -8.55 2.10 -24.08
CA THR A 79 -9.10 1.21 -23.05
C THR A 79 -8.37 -0.14 -22.94
N THR A 80 -7.52 -0.43 -23.91
CA THR A 80 -6.73 -1.67 -23.93
C THR A 80 -5.27 -1.37 -23.60
N SER A 81 -4.76 -2.09 -22.61
CA SER A 81 -3.33 -2.02 -22.29
C SER A 81 -2.51 -2.62 -23.43
N SER A 82 -1.43 -1.96 -23.81
CA SER A 82 -0.46 -2.49 -24.76
C SER A 82 0.42 -3.59 -24.16
N GLY A 83 0.28 -3.87 -22.87
CA GLY A 83 1.12 -4.80 -22.14
C GLY A 83 2.44 -4.20 -21.68
N ALA A 84 2.74 -2.97 -22.09
CA ALA A 84 3.94 -2.26 -21.66
C ALA A 84 3.61 -1.34 -20.48
N VAL A 85 4.54 -1.25 -19.53
CA VAL A 85 4.42 -0.42 -18.35
C VAL A 85 5.60 0.53 -18.29
N GLU A 86 5.32 1.82 -18.09
CA GLU A 86 6.34 2.82 -17.90
C GLU A 86 6.48 3.14 -16.42
N ILE A 87 7.70 3.15 -15.91
CA ILE A 87 8.01 3.61 -14.57
C ILE A 87 8.18 5.12 -14.63
N THR A 88 7.21 5.85 -14.08
CA THR A 88 7.22 7.32 -14.06
C THR A 88 7.91 7.88 -12.84
N LYS A 89 8.00 7.08 -11.77
CA LYS A 89 8.80 7.36 -10.59
C LYS A 89 9.42 6.06 -10.12
N ASP A 90 10.74 6.01 -10.09
CA ASP A 90 11.47 4.84 -9.60
C ASP A 90 11.79 4.96 -8.11
N LEU A 91 12.22 3.85 -7.54
CA LEU A 91 12.62 3.78 -6.15
C LEU A 91 13.84 4.67 -5.87
N ARG A 92 13.91 5.15 -4.66
CA ARG A 92 14.96 6.05 -4.24
C ARG A 92 16.28 5.35 -4.02
N GLU A 93 16.23 4.10 -3.53
CA GLU A 93 17.41 3.33 -3.18
C GLU A 93 17.32 1.91 -3.74
N ASP A 94 18.47 1.24 -3.84
CA ASP A 94 18.53 -0.15 -4.21
C ASP A 94 17.95 -1.02 -3.09
N ILE A 95 17.04 -1.91 -3.47
CA ILE A 95 16.36 -2.81 -2.53
C ILE A 95 16.91 -4.24 -2.57
N GLY A 96 18.00 -4.44 -3.29
CA GLY A 96 18.62 -5.78 -3.38
C GLY A 96 19.02 -6.30 -2.01
N GLY A 97 18.67 -7.55 -1.72
CA GLY A 97 18.97 -8.21 -0.45
C GLY A 97 17.98 -7.91 0.68
N ASN A 98 17.01 -7.03 0.46
CA ASN A 98 16.01 -6.69 1.47
C ASN A 98 14.74 -7.51 1.32
N HIS A 99 13.95 -7.57 2.39
CA HIS A 99 12.56 -8.05 2.30
C HIS A 99 11.71 -6.93 1.73
N VAL A 100 10.95 -7.22 0.70
CA VAL A 100 10.12 -6.22 0.01
C VAL A 100 8.66 -6.60 0.11
N ILE A 101 7.86 -5.65 0.56
CA ILE A 101 6.41 -5.80 0.63
C ILE A 101 5.77 -4.72 -0.24
N PHE A 102 5.08 -5.15 -1.28
CA PHE A 102 4.35 -4.24 -2.17
C PHE A 102 2.97 -3.94 -1.61
N VAL A 103 2.61 -2.68 -1.69
CA VAL A 103 1.32 -2.18 -1.21
C VAL A 103 0.54 -1.53 -2.34
#